data_85387ca0c786a4ebe720257dcce082f6
#
_entry.id   85387ca0c786a4ebe720257dcce082f6
#
_cell.length_a   1.000
_cell.length_b   1.000
_cell.length_c   1.000
_cell.angle_alpha   90.00
_cell.angle_beta   90.00
_cell.angle_gamma   90.00
#
_symmetry.space_group_name_H-M   'P 1'
#
loop_
_entity.id
_entity.type
_entity.pdbx_description
1 polymer ?
#
loop_
_entity_poly.entity_id
_entity_poly.type
_entity_poly.pdbx_seq_one_letter_code
_entity_poly.pdbx_strand_id
1 'polypeptide(L)'
;MRKVAAAAVVTLLVAALVTSVGVRRVTAHLAHGATAPEFALQAAQGGDVATVDLKEALAKGPVVLYFFPKSFTSGCTTEAHLFSEHIADFKKLNATVIGVSGDDIETQKKFSTEACRSAFRVASDPGLKVAKLYDAQLADKYANRTSYVIAQDGTIAYAYTDLDAAKHVDNTLDALKSLSAARK
;
A
#
# COMPACT_ATOMS: atom_id res chain seq x y z
N MET A 1 -49.34 27.54 -65.65
CA MET A 1 -49.08 26.13 -65.23
C MET A 1 -47.65 26.05 -64.70
N ARG A 2 -47.44 26.17 -63.42
CA ARG A 2 -46.12 26.03 -62.77
C ARG A 2 -46.25 25.00 -61.63
N LYS A 3 -45.60 23.90 -61.82
CA LYS A 3 -45.49 22.83 -60.80
C LYS A 3 -44.41 23.21 -59.74
N VAL A 4 -44.79 23.35 -58.52
CA VAL A 4 -43.89 23.60 -57.41
C VAL A 4 -43.55 22.23 -56.78
N ALA A 5 -42.29 21.86 -56.94
CA ALA A 5 -41.77 20.63 -56.28
C ALA A 5 -41.47 20.90 -54.83
N ALA A 6 -42.08 20.13 -53.95
CA ALA A 6 -41.79 20.14 -52.53
C ALA A 6 -40.50 19.34 -52.25
N ALA A 7 -39.47 20.01 -51.76
CA ALA A 7 -38.26 19.35 -51.26
C ALA A 7 -38.48 18.94 -49.78
N ALA A 8 -38.51 17.66 -49.54
CA ALA A 8 -38.51 17.09 -48.17
C ALA A 8 -37.11 17.13 -47.60
N VAL A 9 -36.90 17.94 -46.58
CA VAL A 9 -35.66 17.97 -45.77
C VAL A 9 -35.73 16.82 -44.74
N VAL A 10 -35.00 15.77 -44.99
CA VAL A 10 -34.81 14.70 -44.02
C VAL A 10 -33.69 15.12 -43.08
N THR A 11 -34.06 15.55 -41.89
CA THR A 11 -33.11 15.86 -40.81
C THR A 11 -32.69 14.55 -40.14
N LEU A 12 -31.51 14.05 -40.42
CA LEU A 12 -30.87 12.93 -39.71
C LEU A 12 -30.38 13.41 -38.35
N LEU A 13 -31.11 13.05 -37.29
CA LEU A 13 -30.65 13.15 -35.91
C LEU A 13 -29.63 12.03 -35.65
N VAL A 14 -28.36 12.32 -35.74
CA VAL A 14 -27.29 11.45 -35.26
C VAL A 14 -27.20 11.64 -33.75
N ALA A 15 -27.86 10.76 -33.00
CA ALA A 15 -27.67 10.66 -31.53
C ALA A 15 -26.26 10.11 -31.29
N ALA A 16 -25.32 11.00 -30.97
CA ALA A 16 -23.99 10.62 -30.50
C ALA A 16 -24.11 9.98 -29.11
N LEU A 17 -24.11 8.65 -29.06
CA LEU A 17 -23.97 7.88 -27.81
C LEU A 17 -22.53 8.08 -27.32
N VAL A 18 -22.30 9.10 -26.50
CA VAL A 18 -21.03 9.26 -25.78
C VAL A 18 -21.01 8.21 -24.68
N THR A 19 -20.50 7.02 -25.00
CA THR A 19 -20.10 6.07 -23.97
C THR A 19 -18.91 6.67 -23.22
N SER A 20 -19.16 7.21 -22.04
CA SER A 20 -18.10 7.61 -21.12
C SER A 20 -17.33 6.35 -20.69
N VAL A 21 -16.31 6.01 -21.45
CA VAL A 21 -15.30 5.06 -20.99
C VAL A 21 -14.59 5.75 -19.83
N GLY A 22 -15.05 5.45 -18.61
CA GLY A 22 -14.39 5.89 -17.40
C GLY A 22 -12.94 5.40 -17.46
N VAL A 23 -12.01 6.32 -17.65
CA VAL A 23 -10.59 6.02 -17.51
C VAL A 23 -10.40 5.62 -16.04
N ARG A 24 -10.42 4.31 -15.77
CA ARG A 24 -9.96 3.80 -14.49
C ARG A 24 -8.51 4.23 -14.37
N ARG A 25 -8.24 5.21 -13.52
CA ARG A 25 -6.88 5.46 -13.07
C ARG A 25 -6.41 4.16 -12.44
N VAL A 26 -5.45 3.50 -13.05
CA VAL A 26 -4.76 2.36 -12.46
C VAL A 26 -3.96 2.96 -11.31
N THR A 27 -4.55 2.95 -10.13
CA THR A 27 -3.80 3.27 -8.90
C THR A 27 -2.88 2.08 -8.65
N ALA A 28 -1.62 2.35 -8.41
CA ALA A 28 -0.63 1.30 -8.09
C ALA A 28 -0.77 0.81 -6.64
N HIS A 29 -2.00 0.68 -6.13
CA HIS A 29 -2.34 0.21 -4.80
C HIS A 29 -3.85 -0.06 -4.66
N LEU A 30 -4.23 -0.84 -3.65
CA LEU A 30 -5.63 -1.09 -3.29
C LEU A 30 -6.34 0.20 -2.87
N ALA A 31 -7.63 0.29 -3.20
CA ALA A 31 -8.44 1.45 -2.90
C ALA A 31 -8.75 1.59 -1.40
N HIS A 32 -8.97 2.82 -0.95
CA HIS A 32 -9.56 3.10 0.36
C HIS A 32 -10.91 2.37 0.52
N GLY A 33 -11.14 1.76 1.68
CA GLY A 33 -12.33 0.99 1.99
C GLY A 33 -12.31 -0.46 1.48
N ALA A 34 -11.30 -0.86 0.70
CA ALA A 34 -11.13 -2.27 0.31
C ALA A 34 -10.73 -3.12 1.52
N THR A 35 -11.07 -4.41 1.50
CA THR A 35 -10.59 -5.37 2.48
C THR A 35 -9.12 -5.69 2.21
N ALA A 36 -8.28 -5.59 3.24
CA ALA A 36 -6.88 -5.97 3.16
C ALA A 36 -6.75 -7.50 3.00
N PRO A 37 -6.03 -7.99 1.98
CA PRO A 37 -5.76 -9.41 1.84
C PRO A 37 -5.02 -9.99 3.04
N GLU A 38 -5.47 -11.12 3.54
CA GLU A 38 -4.79 -11.83 4.63
C GLU A 38 -3.44 -12.40 4.16
N PHE A 39 -2.47 -12.41 5.05
CA PHE A 39 -1.17 -13.05 4.81
C PHE A 39 -0.54 -13.52 6.10
N ALA A 40 0.32 -14.54 5.96
CA ALA A 40 1.26 -14.96 6.98
C ALA A 40 2.64 -15.15 6.32
N LEU A 41 3.65 -14.43 6.80
CA LEU A 41 5.00 -14.42 6.25
C LEU A 41 6.04 -14.63 7.35
N GLN A 42 7.18 -15.23 7.02
CA GLN A 42 8.36 -15.14 7.88
C GLN A 42 8.86 -13.70 7.93
N ALA A 43 9.14 -13.21 9.13
CA ALA A 43 9.62 -11.86 9.34
C ALA A 43 10.72 -11.84 10.41
N ALA A 44 11.64 -10.92 10.26
CA ALA A 44 12.73 -10.74 11.20
C ALA A 44 12.57 -9.42 11.98
N GLN A 45 12.99 -9.43 13.25
CA GLN A 45 13.16 -8.24 14.07
C GLN A 45 14.36 -8.45 15.01
N GLY A 46 15.35 -7.58 14.92
CA GLY A 46 16.58 -7.70 15.72
C GLY A 46 17.35 -9.00 15.48
N GLY A 47 17.20 -9.60 14.28
CA GLY A 47 17.78 -10.89 13.92
C GLY A 47 16.93 -12.11 14.26
N ASP A 48 15.95 -11.98 15.16
CA ASP A 48 15.02 -13.06 15.49
C ASP A 48 13.95 -13.23 14.39
N VAL A 49 13.65 -14.49 14.05
CA VAL A 49 12.66 -14.83 13.00
C VAL A 49 11.41 -15.40 13.66
N ALA A 50 10.26 -14.87 13.24
CA ALA A 50 8.94 -15.41 13.60
C ALA A 50 7.96 -15.17 12.45
N THR A 51 6.86 -15.90 12.44
CA THR A 51 5.76 -15.59 11.52
C THR A 51 5.08 -14.28 11.93
N VAL A 52 4.85 -13.41 10.98
CA VAL A 52 3.92 -12.28 11.11
C VAL A 52 2.65 -12.62 10.35
N ASP A 53 1.54 -12.57 11.07
CA ASP A 53 0.19 -12.80 10.56
C ASP A 53 -0.60 -11.50 10.66
N LEU A 54 -1.25 -11.08 9.56
CA LEU A 54 -1.99 -9.82 9.53
C LEU A 54 -3.16 -9.82 10.50
N LYS A 55 -3.92 -10.92 10.58
CA LYS A 55 -5.08 -11.04 11.46
C LYS A 55 -4.69 -10.95 12.94
N GLU A 56 -3.59 -11.60 13.31
CA GLU A 56 -3.04 -11.50 14.67
C GLU A 56 -2.52 -10.08 14.98
N ALA A 57 -1.94 -9.41 14.00
CA ALA A 57 -1.50 -8.03 14.15
C ALA A 57 -2.68 -7.08 14.33
N LEU A 58 -3.73 -7.22 13.50
CA LEU A 58 -4.96 -6.42 13.58
C LEU A 58 -5.75 -6.64 14.87
N ALA A 59 -5.67 -7.82 15.49
CA ALA A 59 -6.27 -8.06 16.81
C ALA A 59 -5.70 -7.14 17.91
N LYS A 60 -4.48 -6.63 17.71
CA LYS A 60 -3.77 -5.74 18.66
C LYS A 60 -4.01 -4.27 18.35
N GLY A 61 -4.36 -3.90 17.12
CA GLY A 61 -4.57 -2.52 16.67
C GLY A 61 -4.41 -2.36 15.17
N PRO A 62 -4.46 -1.14 14.63
CA PRO A 62 -4.22 -0.89 13.23
C PRO A 62 -2.81 -1.29 12.81
N VAL A 63 -2.64 -1.59 11.52
CA VAL A 63 -1.35 -2.01 10.96
C VAL A 63 -0.91 -1.00 9.89
N VAL A 64 0.34 -0.56 9.99
CA VAL A 64 1.05 0.10 8.89
C VAL A 64 1.84 -0.96 8.16
N LEU A 65 1.41 -1.29 6.96
CA LEU A 65 2.06 -2.25 6.08
C LEU A 65 2.75 -1.48 4.96
N TYR A 66 4.07 -1.57 4.85
CA TYR A 66 4.77 -0.93 3.74
C TYR A 66 5.58 -1.94 2.92
N PHE A 67 5.43 -1.84 1.62
CA PHE A 67 6.20 -2.59 0.63
C PHE A 67 7.37 -1.74 0.15
N PHE A 68 8.53 -2.36 -0.03
CA PHE A 68 9.71 -1.68 -0.52
C PHE A 68 10.48 -2.56 -1.53
N PRO A 69 11.17 -1.96 -2.52
CA PRO A 69 11.77 -2.70 -3.62
C PRO A 69 12.83 -3.70 -3.20
N LYS A 70 13.82 -3.29 -2.39
CA LYS A 70 14.95 -4.15 -2.04
C LYS A 70 15.70 -3.64 -0.82
N SER A 71 15.97 -4.56 0.11
CA SER A 71 16.80 -4.31 1.29
C SER A 71 18.19 -3.77 0.90
N PHE A 72 18.75 -2.93 1.76
CA PHE A 72 20.08 -2.31 1.61
C PHE A 72 20.27 -1.35 0.43
N THR A 73 19.23 -1.02 -0.35
CA THR A 73 19.31 0.13 -1.25
C THR A 73 19.17 1.43 -0.45
N SER A 74 19.78 2.52 -0.92
CA SER A 74 19.81 3.79 -0.17
C SER A 74 18.42 4.29 0.23
N GLY A 75 17.46 4.32 -0.70
CA GLY A 75 16.10 4.78 -0.43
C GLY A 75 15.34 3.87 0.55
N CYS A 76 15.50 2.53 0.46
CA CYS A 76 14.83 1.61 1.37
C CYS A 76 15.48 1.61 2.77
N THR A 77 16.80 1.80 2.85
CA THR A 77 17.49 2.00 4.13
C THR A 77 17.05 3.28 4.80
N THR A 78 16.95 4.39 4.06
CA THR A 78 16.41 5.65 4.57
C THR A 78 14.99 5.49 5.08
N GLU A 79 14.09 4.82 4.33
CA GLU A 79 12.72 4.57 4.75
C GLU A 79 12.64 3.76 6.05
N ALA A 80 13.43 2.68 6.14
CA ALA A 80 13.49 1.85 7.34
C ALA A 80 14.00 2.63 8.56
N HIS A 81 15.02 3.48 8.39
CA HIS A 81 15.52 4.38 9.44
C HIS A 81 14.42 5.33 9.90
N LEU A 82 13.73 6.01 8.98
CA LEU A 82 12.65 6.94 9.32
C LEU A 82 11.51 6.27 10.07
N PHE A 83 11.06 5.08 9.63
CA PHE A 83 10.08 4.30 10.39
C PHE A 83 10.60 3.94 11.78
N SER A 84 11.89 3.58 11.92
CA SER A 84 12.48 3.25 13.22
C SER A 84 12.56 4.45 14.16
N GLU A 85 12.86 5.63 13.65
CA GLU A 85 12.92 6.89 14.42
C GLU A 85 11.53 7.27 14.95
N HIS A 86 10.48 7.04 14.17
CA HIS A 86 9.09 7.33 14.54
C HIS A 86 8.35 6.16 15.18
N ILE A 87 9.00 5.03 15.48
CA ILE A 87 8.32 3.84 15.99
C ILE A 87 7.55 4.10 17.29
N ALA A 88 8.04 4.99 18.14
CA ALA A 88 7.36 5.38 19.37
C ALA A 88 6.02 6.10 19.10
N ASP A 89 5.93 6.86 18.02
CA ASP A 89 4.71 7.58 17.65
C ASP A 89 3.66 6.62 17.07
N PHE A 90 4.08 5.64 16.27
CA PHE A 90 3.21 4.55 15.83
C PHE A 90 2.66 3.75 17.03
N LYS A 91 3.50 3.42 18.00
CA LYS A 91 3.09 2.72 19.23
C LYS A 91 2.11 3.52 20.08
N LYS A 92 2.24 4.84 20.19
CA LYS A 92 1.27 5.72 20.88
C LYS A 92 -0.12 5.67 20.22
N LEU A 93 -0.18 5.40 18.92
CA LEU A 93 -1.41 5.21 18.15
C LEU A 93 -1.87 3.74 18.14
N ASN A 94 -1.24 2.89 18.96
CA ASN A 94 -1.48 1.44 19.04
C ASN A 94 -1.29 0.73 17.69
N ALA A 95 -0.45 1.27 16.80
CA ALA A 95 -0.21 0.73 15.48
C ALA A 95 1.03 -0.17 15.43
N THR A 96 0.91 -1.27 14.68
CA THR A 96 2.03 -2.16 14.35
C THR A 96 2.59 -1.78 12.99
N VAL A 97 3.91 -1.62 12.87
CA VAL A 97 4.60 -1.39 11.59
C VAL A 97 5.18 -2.71 11.08
N ILE A 98 4.94 -3.03 9.80
CA ILE A 98 5.44 -4.22 9.12
C ILE A 98 5.98 -3.79 7.74
N GLY A 99 7.28 -4.02 7.51
CA GLY A 99 7.87 -3.87 6.18
C GLY A 99 7.85 -5.18 5.40
N VAL A 100 7.71 -5.14 4.07
CA VAL A 100 7.68 -6.33 3.21
C VAL A 100 8.49 -6.09 1.94
N SER A 101 9.34 -7.03 1.58
CA SER A 101 10.00 -7.05 0.28
C SER A 101 10.18 -8.47 -0.25
N GLY A 102 10.60 -8.61 -1.50
CA GLY A 102 10.91 -9.89 -2.12
C GLY A 102 12.24 -10.52 -1.67
N ASP A 103 12.97 -9.88 -0.77
CA ASP A 103 14.24 -10.41 -0.25
C ASP A 103 14.01 -11.64 0.63
N ASP A 104 15.00 -12.54 0.69
CA ASP A 104 14.96 -13.74 1.53
C ASP A 104 15.05 -13.41 3.02
N ILE A 105 14.70 -14.38 3.87
CA ILE A 105 14.66 -14.18 5.32
C ILE A 105 16.04 -13.90 5.93
N GLU A 106 17.13 -14.44 5.37
CA GLU A 106 18.47 -14.17 5.87
C GLU A 106 18.91 -12.73 5.59
N THR A 107 18.49 -12.19 4.45
CA THR A 107 18.64 -10.76 4.12
C THR A 107 17.80 -9.90 5.08
N GLN A 108 16.55 -10.29 5.33
CA GLN A 108 15.67 -9.55 6.26
C GLN A 108 16.19 -9.57 7.71
N LYS A 109 16.82 -10.65 8.17
CA LYS A 109 17.47 -10.69 9.49
C LYS A 109 18.50 -9.58 9.65
N LYS A 110 19.40 -9.45 8.68
CA LYS A 110 20.43 -8.39 8.69
C LYS A 110 19.78 -7.01 8.57
N PHE A 111 18.85 -6.83 7.64
CA PHE A 111 18.17 -5.55 7.42
C PHE A 111 17.37 -5.12 8.65
N SER A 112 16.71 -6.04 9.36
CA SER A 112 15.98 -5.76 10.60
C SER A 112 16.86 -5.18 11.71
N THR A 113 18.10 -5.62 11.77
CA THR A 113 19.07 -5.15 12.78
C THR A 113 19.71 -3.84 12.35
N GLU A 114 20.24 -3.78 11.12
CA GLU A 114 21.08 -2.67 10.66
C GLU A 114 20.25 -1.46 10.24
N ALA A 115 19.22 -1.66 9.40
CA ALA A 115 18.41 -0.58 8.86
C ALA A 115 17.18 -0.26 9.71
N CYS A 116 16.47 -1.29 10.20
CA CYS A 116 15.29 -1.08 11.05
C CYS A 116 15.64 -0.89 12.53
N ARG A 117 16.92 -0.97 12.91
CA ARG A 117 17.40 -0.79 14.30
C ARG A 117 16.62 -1.66 15.29
N SER A 118 16.20 -2.84 14.88
CA SER A 118 15.38 -3.78 15.66
C SER A 118 14.01 -3.24 16.10
N ALA A 119 13.54 -2.12 15.53
CA ALA A 119 12.37 -1.39 16.00
C ALA A 119 11.03 -2.06 15.63
N PHE A 120 10.97 -2.73 14.46
CA PHE A 120 9.79 -3.37 13.90
C PHE A 120 10.16 -4.58 13.03
N ARG A 121 9.15 -5.33 12.59
CA ARG A 121 9.32 -6.53 11.77
C ARG A 121 9.47 -6.20 10.28
N VAL A 122 10.39 -6.90 9.61
CA VAL A 122 10.48 -6.92 8.14
C VAL A 122 10.26 -8.34 7.65
N ALA A 123 9.28 -8.50 6.76
CA ALA A 123 8.84 -9.79 6.26
C ALA A 123 9.45 -10.10 4.89
N SER A 124 9.68 -11.38 4.67
CA SER A 124 10.17 -11.96 3.42
C SER A 124 9.00 -12.47 2.59
N ASP A 125 8.82 -11.92 1.38
CA ASP A 125 7.79 -12.32 0.40
C ASP A 125 8.46 -12.79 -0.91
N PRO A 126 9.20 -13.92 -0.89
CA PRO A 126 9.87 -14.41 -2.08
C PRO A 126 8.85 -14.77 -3.16
N GLY A 127 9.06 -14.21 -4.37
CA GLY A 127 8.11 -14.32 -5.48
C GLY A 127 6.95 -13.32 -5.43
N LEU A 128 6.96 -12.37 -4.47
CA LEU A 128 6.04 -11.22 -4.41
C LEU A 128 4.56 -11.62 -4.38
N LYS A 129 4.21 -12.72 -3.71
CA LYS A 129 2.84 -13.22 -3.65
C LYS A 129 1.92 -12.25 -2.90
N VAL A 130 2.38 -11.74 -1.77
CA VAL A 130 1.63 -10.78 -0.97
C VAL A 130 1.66 -9.40 -1.64
N ALA A 131 2.80 -8.96 -2.15
CA ALA A 131 2.90 -7.70 -2.89
C ALA A 131 1.91 -7.64 -4.08
N LYS A 132 1.71 -8.77 -4.79
CA LYS A 132 0.70 -8.87 -5.88
C LYS A 132 -0.72 -8.70 -5.37
N LEU A 133 -1.06 -9.32 -4.24
CA LEU A 133 -2.41 -9.19 -3.64
C LEU A 133 -2.73 -7.75 -3.24
N TYR A 134 -1.70 -6.97 -2.93
CA TYR A 134 -1.81 -5.55 -2.53
C TYR A 134 -1.59 -4.56 -3.68
N ASP A 135 -1.55 -5.02 -4.94
CA ASP A 135 -1.20 -4.17 -6.10
C ASP A 135 0.12 -3.38 -5.91
N ALA A 136 1.01 -3.92 -5.08
CA ALA A 136 2.30 -3.32 -4.73
C ALA A 136 3.49 -4.00 -5.45
N GLN A 137 3.26 -4.61 -6.61
CA GLN A 137 4.32 -5.15 -7.44
C GLN A 137 4.79 -4.10 -8.47
N LEU A 138 6.08 -3.83 -8.53
CA LEU A 138 6.68 -2.92 -9.52
C LEU A 138 7.10 -3.67 -10.80
N ALA A 139 7.74 -4.83 -10.63
CA ALA A 139 8.23 -5.70 -11.69
C ALA A 139 8.35 -7.13 -11.16
N ASP A 140 8.76 -8.08 -11.99
CA ASP A 140 8.79 -9.51 -11.63
C ASP A 140 9.56 -9.84 -10.35
N LYS A 141 10.52 -8.99 -9.97
CA LYS A 141 11.43 -9.24 -8.83
C LYS A 141 11.32 -8.22 -7.69
N TYR A 142 10.55 -7.16 -7.87
CA TYR A 142 10.54 -6.05 -6.91
C TYR A 142 9.13 -5.64 -6.52
N ALA A 143 8.93 -5.38 -5.26
CA ALA A 143 7.77 -4.64 -4.80
C ALA A 143 7.90 -3.15 -5.18
N ASN A 144 6.78 -2.46 -5.32
CA ASN A 144 6.74 -1.02 -5.42
C ASN A 144 6.87 -0.40 -4.01
N ARG A 145 7.31 0.86 -3.93
CA ARG A 145 7.25 1.57 -2.65
C ARG A 145 5.82 2.03 -2.42
N THR A 146 5.10 1.28 -1.58
CA THR A 146 3.69 1.48 -1.31
C THR A 146 3.41 1.23 0.16
N SER A 147 2.75 2.16 0.83
CA SER A 147 2.36 2.01 2.24
C SER A 147 0.86 2.04 2.40
N TYR A 148 0.37 1.22 3.32
CA TYR A 148 -1.02 1.10 3.72
C TYR A 148 -1.18 1.38 5.20
N VAL A 149 -2.26 2.03 5.57
CA VAL A 149 -2.81 1.97 6.93
C VAL A 149 -4.03 1.06 6.88
N ILE A 150 -3.99 -0.04 7.59
CA ILE A 150 -5.06 -1.02 7.69
C ILE A 150 -5.74 -0.83 9.04
N ALA A 151 -7.02 -0.50 9.03
CA ALA A 151 -7.81 -0.36 10.24
C ALA A 151 -7.98 -1.72 10.94
N GLN A 152 -8.30 -1.71 12.22
CA GLN A 152 -8.41 -2.94 13.03
C GLN A 152 -9.48 -3.92 12.54
N ASP A 153 -10.48 -3.43 11.79
CA ASP A 153 -11.51 -4.23 11.12
C ASP A 153 -11.04 -4.88 9.81
N GLY A 154 -9.79 -4.66 9.40
CA GLY A 154 -9.21 -5.18 8.17
C GLY A 154 -9.45 -4.33 6.93
N THR A 155 -10.02 -3.13 7.05
CA THR A 155 -10.22 -2.24 5.89
C THR A 155 -8.99 -1.37 5.61
N ILE A 156 -8.70 -1.10 4.34
CA ILE A 156 -7.67 -0.14 3.92
C ILE A 156 -8.16 1.27 4.24
N ALA A 157 -7.64 1.87 5.29
CA ALA A 157 -7.95 3.25 5.68
C ALA A 157 -7.14 4.29 4.91
N TYR A 158 -5.97 3.91 4.41
CA TYR A 158 -5.09 4.78 3.63
C TYR A 158 -4.15 3.96 2.76
N ALA A 159 -3.81 4.48 1.57
CA ALA A 159 -2.80 3.90 0.70
C ALA A 159 -2.01 5.01 0.01
N TYR A 160 -0.69 4.81 -0.15
CA TYR A 160 0.21 5.77 -0.75
C TYR A 160 1.33 5.08 -1.51
N THR A 161 1.59 5.52 -2.74
CA THR A 161 2.68 5.01 -3.59
C THR A 161 3.50 6.19 -4.10
N ASP A 162 4.78 6.24 -3.75
CA ASP A 162 5.73 7.26 -4.19
C ASP A 162 7.17 6.76 -3.96
N LEU A 163 8.16 7.37 -4.59
CA LEU A 163 9.57 7.06 -4.34
C LEU A 163 10.16 7.81 -3.14
N ASP A 164 9.50 8.87 -2.68
CA ASP A 164 9.94 9.68 -1.54
C ASP A 164 9.68 8.94 -0.22
N ALA A 165 10.75 8.42 0.37
CA ALA A 165 10.70 7.62 1.61
C ALA A 165 10.10 8.38 2.80
N ALA A 166 10.38 9.68 2.95
CA ALA A 166 9.91 10.46 4.09
C ALA A 166 8.38 10.60 4.11
N LYS A 167 7.77 10.83 2.94
CA LYS A 167 6.32 10.95 2.83
C LYS A 167 5.57 9.70 3.25
N HIS A 168 6.16 8.52 3.16
CA HIS A 168 5.52 7.28 3.62
C HIS A 168 5.30 7.28 5.14
N VAL A 169 6.28 7.77 5.90
CA VAL A 169 6.19 7.86 7.36
C VAL A 169 5.19 8.94 7.78
N ASP A 170 5.33 10.15 7.26
CA ASP A 170 4.47 11.29 7.60
C ASP A 170 3.00 11.00 7.27
N ASN A 171 2.73 10.55 6.04
CA ASN A 171 1.37 10.28 5.58
C ASN A 171 0.70 9.14 6.36
N THR A 172 1.44 8.08 6.71
CA THR A 172 0.87 6.97 7.49
C THR A 172 0.60 7.37 8.94
N LEU A 173 1.44 8.21 9.55
CA LEU A 173 1.18 8.78 10.87
C LEU A 173 -0.06 9.68 10.87
N ASP A 174 -0.22 10.53 9.87
CA ASP A 174 -1.38 11.42 9.77
C ASP A 174 -2.67 10.66 9.49
N ALA A 175 -2.62 9.62 8.67
CA ALA A 175 -3.74 8.72 8.45
C ALA A 175 -4.16 7.99 9.75
N LEU A 176 -3.20 7.51 10.55
CA LEU A 176 -3.48 6.89 11.85
C LEU A 176 -4.09 7.86 12.86
N LYS A 177 -3.60 9.10 12.92
CA LYS A 177 -4.21 10.16 13.77
C LYS A 177 -5.66 10.40 13.38
N SER A 178 -5.93 10.52 12.07
CA SER A 178 -7.29 10.70 11.54
C SER A 178 -8.19 9.52 11.87
N LEU A 179 -7.69 8.28 11.71
CA LEU A 179 -8.41 7.06 12.06
C LEU A 179 -8.73 6.99 13.56
N SER A 180 -7.79 7.40 14.41
CA SER A 180 -7.99 7.45 15.88
C SER A 180 -9.02 8.51 16.29
N ALA A 181 -9.07 9.65 15.61
CA ALA A 181 -10.03 10.71 15.88
C ALA A 181 -11.46 10.31 15.50
N ALA A 182 -11.63 9.54 14.42
CA ALA A 182 -12.96 9.09 13.95
C ALA A 182 -13.60 8.00 14.84
N ARG A 183 -12.83 7.41 15.78
CA ARG A 183 -13.31 6.38 16.71
C ARG A 183 -13.76 6.93 18.07
N LYS A 184 -13.59 8.23 18.30
CA LYS A 184 -14.04 8.93 19.53
C LYS A 184 -15.41 9.54 19.32
#